data_f4ca0d9d50d6f7e0b47da592910c8f73
#
_entry.id   f4ca0d9d50d6f7e0b47da592910c8f73
#
_cell.length_a   1.000
_cell.length_b   1.000
_cell.length_c   1.000
_cell.angle_alpha   90.00
_cell.angle_beta   90.00
_cell.angle_gamma   90.00
#
_symmetry.space_group_name_H-M   'P 1'
#
loop_
_entity.id
_entity.type
_entity.pdbx_description
1 polymer ?
#
loop_
_entity_poly.entity_id
_entity_poly.type
_entity_poly.pdbx_seq_one_letter_code
_entity_poly.pdbx_strand_id
1 'polypeptide(L)'
;MKFGEKLKNLRKEKGLNQTVLANEIGVSLRTVISYETGKSYPQKREIYSKLANFFNVDNNYLLTEDEEFIANAEEKYGNRAAKQAAELVAEIGGLFAGGDLSEADKDAVMRSLQQAYWDAKEDNMKYTPKKYRK
;
A
#
# COMPACT_ATOMS: atom_id res chain seq x y z
N MET A 1 6.27 7.86 -1.33
CA MET A 1 6.53 7.44 -2.74
C MET A 1 5.48 6.40 -3.14
N LYS A 2 4.87 6.60 -4.28
CA LYS A 2 3.83 5.70 -4.79
C LYS A 2 4.43 4.44 -5.42
N PHE A 3 3.61 3.40 -5.54
CA PHE A 3 4.03 2.11 -6.10
C PHE A 3 4.78 2.25 -7.44
N GLY A 4 4.23 2.99 -8.40
CA GLY A 4 4.85 3.15 -9.70
C GLY A 4 6.23 3.79 -9.65
N GLU A 5 6.41 4.77 -8.78
CA GLU A 5 7.71 5.42 -8.58
C GLU A 5 8.71 4.47 -7.92
N LYS A 6 8.27 3.71 -6.91
CA LYS A 6 9.10 2.69 -6.26
C LYS A 6 9.56 1.64 -7.27
N LEU A 7 8.63 1.15 -8.09
CA LEU A 7 8.92 0.15 -9.12
C LEU A 7 9.92 0.67 -10.14
N LYS A 8 9.70 1.87 -10.64
CA LYS A 8 10.59 2.51 -11.61
C LYS A 8 11.99 2.71 -11.05
N ASN A 9 12.09 3.16 -9.80
CA ASN A 9 13.39 3.36 -9.14
C ASN A 9 14.14 2.04 -8.96
N LEU A 10 13.47 0.99 -8.50
CA LEU A 10 14.07 -0.34 -8.36
C LEU A 10 14.56 -0.88 -9.69
N ARG A 11 13.75 -0.72 -10.74
CA ARG A 11 14.12 -1.14 -12.09
C ARG A 11 15.39 -0.43 -12.58
N LYS A 12 15.44 0.89 -12.40
CA LYS A 12 16.59 1.70 -12.83
C LYS A 12 17.85 1.38 -12.04
N GLU A 13 17.73 1.17 -10.73
CA GLU A 13 18.85 0.77 -9.87
C GLU A 13 19.46 -0.55 -10.34
N LYS A 14 18.63 -1.47 -10.83
CA LYS A 14 19.08 -2.76 -11.35
C LYS A 14 19.55 -2.69 -12.81
N GLY A 15 19.45 -1.53 -13.44
CA GLY A 15 19.88 -1.31 -14.83
C GLY A 15 19.02 -1.98 -15.88
N LEU A 16 17.74 -2.24 -15.56
CA LEU A 16 16.82 -2.94 -16.47
C LEU A 16 15.94 -1.98 -17.24
N ASN A 17 15.57 -2.37 -18.46
CA ASN A 17 14.51 -1.69 -19.19
C ASN A 17 13.15 -2.31 -18.84
N GLN A 18 12.07 -1.66 -19.27
CA GLN A 18 10.71 -2.11 -18.97
C GLN A 18 10.37 -3.47 -19.58
N THR A 19 10.90 -3.76 -20.78
CA THR A 19 10.66 -5.03 -21.47
C THR A 19 11.26 -6.21 -20.69
N VAL A 20 12.48 -6.06 -20.19
CA VAL A 20 13.13 -7.10 -19.39
C VAL A 20 12.33 -7.33 -18.10
N LEU A 21 11.92 -6.27 -17.43
CA LEU A 21 11.10 -6.40 -16.22
C LEU A 21 9.79 -7.13 -16.50
N ALA A 22 9.11 -6.77 -17.59
CA ALA A 22 7.86 -7.43 -18.00
C ALA A 22 8.06 -8.94 -18.17
N ASN A 23 9.13 -9.35 -18.85
CA ASN A 23 9.44 -10.75 -19.05
C ASN A 23 9.74 -11.48 -17.74
N GLU A 24 10.47 -10.85 -16.84
CA GLU A 24 10.85 -11.44 -15.55
C GLU A 24 9.66 -11.69 -14.63
N ILE A 25 8.69 -10.81 -14.64
CA ILE A 25 7.51 -10.95 -13.77
C ILE A 25 6.29 -11.55 -14.48
N GLY A 26 6.43 -11.87 -15.78
CA GLY A 26 5.37 -12.56 -16.52
C GLY A 26 4.16 -11.71 -16.89
N VAL A 27 4.36 -10.42 -17.11
CA VAL A 27 3.31 -9.50 -17.57
C VAL A 27 3.71 -8.85 -18.89
N SER A 28 2.78 -8.15 -19.54
CA SER A 28 3.07 -7.44 -20.78
C SER A 28 3.86 -6.16 -20.52
N LEU A 29 4.58 -5.67 -21.53
CA LEU A 29 5.25 -4.37 -21.47
C LEU A 29 4.24 -3.25 -21.16
N ARG A 30 3.06 -3.31 -21.76
CA ARG A 30 1.99 -2.35 -21.52
C ARG A 30 1.59 -2.31 -20.05
N THR A 31 1.55 -3.46 -19.39
CA THR A 31 1.25 -3.57 -17.97
C THR A 31 2.32 -2.90 -17.11
N VAL A 32 3.61 -3.12 -17.42
CA VAL A 32 4.70 -2.46 -16.70
C VAL A 32 4.61 -0.94 -16.84
N ILE A 33 4.38 -0.46 -18.06
CA ILE A 33 4.21 0.98 -18.31
C ILE A 33 3.05 1.54 -17.49
N SER A 34 1.92 0.82 -17.47
CA SER A 34 0.74 1.21 -16.70
C SER A 34 1.02 1.28 -15.19
N TYR A 35 1.79 0.33 -14.66
CA TYR A 35 2.21 0.34 -13.26
C TYR A 35 3.11 1.54 -12.94
N GLU A 36 4.13 1.77 -13.77
CA GLU A 36 5.11 2.84 -13.53
C GLU A 36 4.51 4.24 -13.69
N THR A 37 3.49 4.39 -14.52
CA THR A 37 2.78 5.68 -14.69
C THR A 37 1.66 5.90 -13.69
N GLY A 38 1.37 4.92 -12.84
CA GLY A 38 0.34 5.01 -11.82
C GLY A 38 -1.09 4.80 -12.34
N LYS A 39 -1.25 4.34 -13.58
CA LYS A 39 -2.58 4.08 -14.15
C LYS A 39 -3.23 2.82 -13.61
N SER A 40 -2.44 1.85 -13.18
CA SER A 40 -2.94 0.61 -12.59
C SER A 40 -2.00 0.08 -11.52
N TYR A 41 -2.50 -0.88 -10.77
CA TYR A 41 -1.76 -1.58 -9.71
C TYR A 41 -1.97 -3.07 -9.90
N PRO A 42 -1.00 -3.92 -9.47
CA PRO A 42 -1.22 -5.36 -9.49
C PRO A 42 -2.47 -5.74 -8.71
N GLN A 43 -3.32 -6.56 -9.32
CA GLN A 43 -4.55 -7.04 -8.68
C GLN A 43 -4.32 -8.27 -7.81
N LYS A 44 -3.21 -8.99 -8.03
CA LYS A 44 -2.89 -10.22 -7.32
C LYS A 44 -1.68 -10.02 -6.42
N ARG A 45 -1.75 -10.53 -5.19
CA ARG A 45 -0.62 -10.50 -4.26
C ARG A 45 0.61 -11.21 -4.81
N GLU A 46 0.42 -12.23 -5.63
CA GLU A 46 1.52 -12.95 -6.29
C GLU A 46 2.46 -12.05 -7.07
N ILE A 47 1.92 -11.02 -7.74
CA ILE A 47 2.73 -10.07 -8.51
C ILE A 47 3.62 -9.25 -7.57
N TYR A 48 3.08 -8.78 -6.45
CA TYR A 48 3.87 -8.07 -5.43
C TYR A 48 5.00 -8.96 -4.89
N SER A 49 4.69 -10.21 -4.60
CA SER A 49 5.69 -11.17 -4.09
C SER A 49 6.78 -11.44 -5.12
N LYS A 50 6.41 -11.60 -6.39
CA LYS A 50 7.39 -11.77 -7.49
C LYS A 50 8.30 -10.56 -7.62
N LEU A 51 7.74 -9.36 -7.57
CA LEU A 51 8.50 -8.12 -7.64
C LEU A 51 9.44 -7.98 -6.45
N ALA A 52 8.94 -8.23 -5.25
CA ALA A 52 9.74 -8.14 -4.03
C ALA A 52 10.90 -9.12 -4.05
N ASN A 53 10.67 -10.36 -4.46
CA ASN A 53 11.71 -11.38 -4.59
C ASN A 53 12.73 -11.00 -5.67
N PHE A 54 12.24 -10.54 -6.81
CA PHE A 54 13.13 -10.15 -7.92
C PHE A 54 14.05 -8.99 -7.54
N PHE A 55 13.52 -7.99 -6.84
CA PHE A 55 14.29 -6.82 -6.40
C PHE A 55 14.93 -6.98 -5.03
N ASN A 56 14.69 -8.10 -4.36
CA ASN A 56 15.22 -8.40 -3.03
C ASN A 56 14.84 -7.32 -1.99
N VAL A 57 13.57 -6.95 -1.98
CA VAL A 57 13.00 -6.01 -1.02
C VAL A 57 11.88 -6.68 -0.24
N ASP A 58 11.46 -6.06 0.87
CA ASP A 58 10.35 -6.56 1.68
C ASP A 58 9.07 -6.60 0.85
N ASN A 59 8.23 -7.62 1.06
CA ASN A 59 6.96 -7.77 0.35
C ASN A 59 6.05 -6.53 0.52
N ASN A 60 6.10 -5.89 1.68
CA ASN A 60 5.26 -4.73 1.96
C ASN A 60 5.83 -3.42 1.40
N TYR A 61 7.09 -3.41 0.97
CA TYR A 61 7.72 -2.20 0.43
C TYR A 61 7.01 -1.65 -0.79
N LEU A 62 6.52 -2.52 -1.67
CA LEU A 62 5.88 -2.12 -2.93
C LEU A 62 4.38 -1.82 -2.79
N LEU A 63 3.79 -2.14 -1.66
CA LEU A 63 2.39 -1.82 -1.43
C LEU A 63 2.17 -0.31 -1.46
N THR A 64 0.98 0.12 -1.87
CA THR A 64 0.58 1.52 -1.72
C THR A 64 0.55 1.85 -0.22
N GLU A 65 0.63 3.15 0.12
CA GLU A 65 0.55 3.58 1.51
C GLU A 65 -0.72 3.05 2.19
N ASP A 66 -1.84 3.01 1.46
CA ASP A 66 -3.11 2.52 1.99
C ASP A 66 -3.10 1.02 2.20
N GLU A 67 -2.55 0.25 1.25
CA GLU A 67 -2.41 -1.19 1.39
C GLU A 67 -1.43 -1.57 2.48
N GLU A 68 -0.34 -0.82 2.61
CA GLU A 68 0.62 -0.99 3.70
C GLU A 68 -0.04 -0.73 5.05
N PHE A 69 -0.86 0.31 5.16
CA PHE A 69 -1.63 0.61 6.37
C PHE A 69 -2.54 -0.55 6.76
N ILE A 70 -3.28 -1.13 5.81
CA ILE A 70 -4.16 -2.27 6.04
C ILE A 70 -3.35 -3.49 6.48
N ALA A 71 -2.23 -3.78 5.80
CA ALA A 71 -1.37 -4.91 6.13
C ALA A 71 -0.76 -4.76 7.53
N ASN A 72 -0.34 -3.57 7.90
CA ASN A 72 0.19 -3.29 9.24
C ASN A 72 -0.87 -3.44 10.32
N ALA A 73 -2.12 -3.05 10.03
CA ALA A 73 -3.24 -3.23 10.95
C ALA A 73 -3.50 -4.73 11.21
N GLU A 74 -3.45 -5.54 10.17
CA GLU A 74 -3.60 -6.98 10.30
C GLU A 74 -2.48 -7.59 11.15
N GLU A 75 -1.24 -7.21 10.89
CA GLU A 75 -0.08 -7.73 11.60
C GLU A 75 -0.10 -7.37 13.08
N LYS A 76 -0.47 -6.13 13.42
CA LYS A 76 -0.47 -5.66 14.81
C LYS A 76 -1.70 -6.08 15.61
N TYR A 77 -2.87 -6.09 14.98
CA TYR A 77 -4.15 -6.20 15.69
C TYR A 77 -5.08 -7.28 15.12
N GLY A 78 -4.69 -8.01 14.08
CA GLY A 78 -5.43 -9.13 13.52
C GLY A 78 -6.41 -8.77 12.41
N ASN A 79 -7.19 -9.76 11.96
CA ASN A 79 -8.05 -9.66 10.79
C ASN A 79 -9.17 -8.61 10.95
N ARG A 80 -9.71 -8.47 12.13
CA ARG A 80 -10.75 -7.48 12.40
C ARG A 80 -10.23 -6.05 12.19
N ALA A 81 -9.00 -5.80 12.64
CA ALA A 81 -8.36 -4.50 12.44
C ALA A 81 -8.06 -4.24 10.96
N ALA A 82 -7.64 -5.27 10.22
CA ALA A 82 -7.44 -5.15 8.77
C ALA A 82 -8.72 -4.74 8.07
N LYS A 83 -9.85 -5.34 8.43
CA LYS A 83 -11.16 -5.00 7.88
C LYS A 83 -11.57 -3.56 8.19
N GLN A 84 -11.37 -3.13 9.44
CA GLN A 84 -11.64 -1.75 9.86
C GLN A 84 -10.78 -0.75 9.10
N ALA A 85 -9.49 -1.06 8.93
CA ALA A 85 -8.56 -0.22 8.16
C ALA A 85 -8.97 -0.11 6.69
N ALA A 86 -9.38 -1.22 6.08
CA ALA A 86 -9.85 -1.23 4.70
C ALA A 86 -11.13 -0.40 4.52
N GLU A 87 -12.07 -0.49 5.45
CA GLU A 87 -13.29 0.30 5.45
C GLU A 87 -12.97 1.80 5.57
N LEU A 88 -12.05 2.16 6.46
CA LEU A 88 -11.60 3.55 6.63
C LEU A 88 -11.02 4.11 5.34
N VAL A 89 -10.11 3.37 4.70
CA VAL A 89 -9.50 3.77 3.43
C VAL A 89 -10.57 3.97 2.35
N ALA A 90 -11.52 3.04 2.24
CA ALA A 90 -12.58 3.11 1.24
C ALA A 90 -13.50 4.32 1.46
N GLU A 91 -13.91 4.57 2.69
CA GLU A 91 -14.78 5.70 3.02
C GLU A 91 -14.11 7.04 2.74
N ILE A 92 -12.85 7.20 3.14
CA ILE A 92 -12.10 8.43 2.92
C ILE A 92 -11.85 8.63 1.42
N GLY A 93 -11.50 7.56 0.69
CA GLY A 93 -11.34 7.61 -0.75
C GLY A 93 -12.61 8.07 -1.46
N GLY A 94 -13.77 7.61 -0.98
CA GLY A 94 -15.07 8.06 -1.49
C GLY A 94 -15.34 9.54 -1.26
N LEU A 95 -14.93 10.07 -0.11
CA LEU A 95 -15.07 11.50 0.20
C LEU A 95 -14.19 12.38 -0.69
N PHE A 96 -13.06 11.87 -1.15
CA PHE A 96 -12.16 12.60 -2.04
C PHE A 96 -12.58 12.56 -3.51
N ALA A 97 -13.45 11.62 -3.88
CA ALA A 97 -13.90 11.49 -5.25
C ALA A 97 -14.73 12.72 -5.65
N GLY A 98 -14.30 13.42 -6.69
CA GLY A 98 -14.97 14.63 -7.16
C GLY A 98 -14.66 15.90 -6.37
N GLY A 99 -13.75 15.85 -5.40
CA GLY A 99 -13.30 17.03 -4.64
C GLY A 99 -12.21 17.81 -5.35
N ASP A 100 -11.94 19.02 -4.85
CA ASP A 100 -10.95 19.94 -5.44
C ASP A 100 -9.55 19.79 -4.81
N LEU A 101 -9.33 18.79 -3.98
CA LEU A 101 -8.04 18.57 -3.32
C LEU A 101 -7.01 18.03 -4.31
N SER A 102 -5.79 18.55 -4.23
CA SER A 102 -4.66 17.99 -4.97
C SER A 102 -4.32 16.59 -4.43
N GLU A 103 -3.60 15.79 -5.23
CA GLU A 103 -3.13 14.48 -4.78
C GLU A 103 -2.26 14.57 -3.52
N ALA A 104 -1.40 15.60 -3.44
CA ALA A 104 -0.57 15.84 -2.26
C ALA A 104 -1.43 16.12 -1.01
N ASP A 105 -2.49 16.90 -1.16
CA ASP A 105 -3.40 17.21 -0.05
C ASP A 105 -4.19 15.99 0.38
N LYS A 106 -4.67 15.17 -0.57
CA LYS A 106 -5.34 13.90 -0.28
C LYS A 106 -4.44 12.96 0.51
N ASP A 107 -3.18 12.84 0.09
CA ASP A 107 -2.18 11.99 0.77
C ASP A 107 -1.92 12.50 2.20
N ALA A 108 -1.81 13.81 2.40
CA ALA A 108 -1.60 14.40 3.72
C ALA A 108 -2.79 14.13 4.66
N VAL A 109 -4.01 14.30 4.17
CA VAL A 109 -5.23 14.01 4.95
C VAL A 109 -5.29 12.52 5.30
N MET A 110 -5.01 11.64 4.34
CA MET A 110 -5.03 10.19 4.58
C MET A 110 -4.00 9.78 5.64
N ARG A 111 -2.78 10.32 5.59
CA ARG A 111 -1.76 10.04 6.61
C ARG A 111 -2.20 10.49 8.00
N SER A 112 -2.83 11.65 8.11
CA SER A 112 -3.33 12.15 9.38
C SER A 112 -4.42 11.23 9.96
N LEU A 113 -5.30 10.73 9.11
CA LEU A 113 -6.36 9.81 9.52
C LEU A 113 -5.81 8.44 9.91
N GLN A 114 -4.82 7.94 9.20
CA GLN A 114 -4.14 6.70 9.56
C GLN A 114 -3.42 6.83 10.90
N GLN A 115 -2.79 7.96 11.16
CA GLN A 115 -2.15 8.22 12.44
C GLN A 115 -3.18 8.27 13.57
N ALA A 116 -4.32 8.94 13.34
CA ALA A 116 -5.42 8.97 14.30
C ALA A 116 -5.95 7.56 14.61
N TYR A 117 -6.02 6.70 13.62
CA TYR A 117 -6.40 5.29 13.78
C TYR A 117 -5.43 4.56 14.72
N TRP A 118 -4.12 4.71 14.51
CA TRP A 118 -3.11 4.10 15.37
C TRP A 118 -3.22 4.61 16.79
N ASP A 119 -3.37 5.91 16.98
CA ASP A 119 -3.50 6.53 18.31
C ASP A 119 -4.74 6.00 19.04
N ALA A 120 -5.86 5.89 18.35
CA ALA A 120 -7.08 5.33 18.92
C ALA A 120 -6.92 3.86 19.31
N LYS A 121 -6.24 3.07 18.50
CA LYS A 121 -5.97 1.66 18.81
C LYS A 121 -5.09 1.52 20.05
N GLU A 122 -4.04 2.31 20.15
CA GLU A 122 -3.16 2.31 21.33
C GLU A 122 -3.90 2.72 22.60
N ASP A 123 -4.72 3.76 22.53
CA ASP A 123 -5.51 4.21 23.66
C ASP A 123 -6.51 3.14 24.11
N ASN A 124 -7.19 2.50 23.17
CA ASN A 124 -8.10 1.39 23.49
C ASN A 124 -7.36 0.23 24.14
N MET A 125 -6.15 -0.08 23.69
CA MET A 125 -5.32 -1.14 24.28
C MET A 125 -4.92 -0.83 25.71
N LYS A 126 -4.62 0.43 26.03
CA LYS A 126 -4.28 0.87 27.39
C LYS A 126 -5.39 0.60 28.39
N TYR A 127 -6.65 0.77 28.00
CA TYR A 127 -7.81 0.65 28.87
C TYR A 127 -8.48 -0.73 28.79
N THR A 128 -7.98 -1.63 27.96
CA THR A 128 -8.49 -3.00 27.86
C THR A 128 -7.83 -3.88 28.92
N PRO A 129 -8.60 -4.64 29.73
CA PRO A 129 -8.03 -5.58 30.69
C PRO A 129 -7.07 -6.55 30.01
N LYS A 130 -5.99 -6.94 30.69
CA LYS A 130 -4.95 -7.81 30.13
C LYS A 130 -5.50 -9.11 29.51
N LYS A 131 -6.53 -9.70 30.10
CA LYS A 131 -7.17 -10.93 29.61
C LYS A 131 -7.81 -10.79 28.23
N TYR A 132 -8.08 -9.57 27.76
CA TYR A 132 -8.66 -9.29 26.46
C TYR A 132 -7.66 -8.67 25.48
N ARG A 133 -6.44 -8.39 25.91
CA ARG A 133 -5.39 -7.88 25.03
C ARG A 133 -4.79 -9.03 24.23
N LYS A 134 -4.51 -8.79 22.98
CA LYS A 134 -3.83 -9.74 22.11
C LYS A 134 -2.38 -9.36 21.93
#